data_a4ef96301b4f9558070a5bb3765d961f
#
_entry.id   a4ef96301b4f9558070a5bb3765d961f
#
_cell.length_a   1.000
_cell.length_b   1.000
_cell.length_c   1.000
_cell.angle_alpha   90.00
_cell.angle_beta   90.00
_cell.angle_gamma   90.00
#
_symmetry.space_group_name_H-M   'P 1'
#
loop_
_entity.id
_entity.type
_entity.pdbx_description
1 polymer ?
#
loop_
_entity_poly.entity_id
_entity_poly.type
_entity_poly.pdbx_seq_one_letter_code
_entity_poly.pdbx_strand_id
1 'polypeptide(L)'
;VVGDDIPHREISVDGFWMDANEVSNAKYRQFVFWVRDSIIRERLADPAYAGDETYKIEEDKYGNPVTPYLNWKKPIPWKKPNEDELRAIESVYVTNPVTGERMLDARQMNYRYEVFDYTAAALRKHRLNPEERNLNTDHAVDADEVVMISKDTAYIDDEGRIVRETVTRPLSGLHDFLNTYIVNIYPDTTCWVNDFSNAEKRTLHVA
;
A
#
# COMPACT_ATOMS: atom_id res chain seq x y z
N VAL A 1 18.81 32.93 -3.03
CA VAL A 1 17.88 33.82 -2.34
C VAL A 1 16.51 33.50 -2.92
N VAL A 2 15.70 32.75 -2.21
CA VAL A 2 14.30 32.49 -2.56
C VAL A 2 13.55 33.76 -2.17
N GLY A 3 12.93 34.41 -3.15
CA GLY A 3 12.24 35.67 -2.92
C GLY A 3 11.04 35.48 -1.99
N ASP A 4 10.84 36.45 -1.09
CA ASP A 4 9.77 36.53 -0.09
C ASP A 4 8.35 36.78 -0.67
N ASP A 5 8.14 36.52 -1.96
CA ASP A 5 6.88 36.83 -2.67
C ASP A 5 5.88 35.66 -2.75
N ILE A 6 5.99 34.68 -1.85
CA ILE A 6 4.95 33.64 -1.76
C ILE A 6 3.78 34.23 -0.96
N PRO A 7 2.59 34.41 -1.57
CA PRO A 7 1.45 34.96 -0.86
C PRO A 7 1.05 34.02 0.29
N HIS A 8 0.98 34.57 1.50
CA HIS A 8 0.44 33.85 2.64
C HIS A 8 -1.05 33.55 2.37
N ARG A 9 -1.43 32.28 2.55
CA ARG A 9 -2.81 31.83 2.49
C ARG A 9 -3.21 31.24 3.83
N GLU A 10 -4.32 31.70 4.36
CA GLU A 10 -4.97 31.03 5.48
C GLU A 10 -5.81 29.87 4.95
N ILE A 11 -5.58 28.69 5.46
CA ILE A 11 -6.32 27.46 5.10
C ILE A 11 -6.81 26.85 6.40
N SER A 12 -8.12 26.59 6.48
CA SER A 12 -8.68 25.80 7.56
C SER A 12 -8.51 24.32 7.25
N VAL A 13 -7.91 23.60 8.18
CA VAL A 13 -7.77 22.13 8.12
C VAL A 13 -8.40 21.52 9.37
N ASP A 14 -9.02 20.35 9.20
CA ASP A 14 -9.50 19.57 10.32
C ASP A 14 -8.36 19.08 11.20
N GLY A 15 -8.66 18.73 12.45
CA GLY A 15 -7.65 18.18 13.36
C GLY A 15 -7.02 16.91 12.81
N PHE A 16 -5.70 16.84 12.81
CA PHE A 16 -4.94 15.67 12.35
C PHE A 16 -3.74 15.42 13.25
N TRP A 17 -3.24 14.19 13.21
CA TRP A 17 -2.00 13.81 13.88
C TRP A 17 -0.82 13.97 12.93
N MET A 18 0.25 14.56 13.43
CA MET A 18 1.48 14.75 12.68
C MET A 18 2.67 14.48 13.58
N ASP A 19 3.70 13.84 13.03
CA ASP A 19 4.97 13.66 13.76
C ASP A 19 5.61 15.03 14.06
N ALA A 20 6.22 15.14 15.24
CA ALA A 20 6.89 16.37 15.66
C ALA A 20 8.16 16.67 14.87
N ASN A 21 8.75 15.66 14.24
CA ASN A 21 9.97 15.76 13.46
C ASN A 21 9.82 15.07 12.12
N GLU A 22 10.59 15.49 11.15
CA GLU A 22 10.71 14.81 9.85
C GLU A 22 11.21 13.36 10.03
N VAL A 23 10.76 12.50 9.15
CA VAL A 23 11.20 11.10 9.11
C VAL A 23 12.67 11.05 8.70
N SER A 24 13.52 10.54 9.59
CA SER A 24 14.95 10.39 9.28
C SER A 24 15.19 9.29 8.24
N ASN A 25 16.29 9.39 7.48
CA ASN A 25 16.72 8.35 6.54
C ASN A 25 16.83 6.96 7.19
N ALA A 26 17.25 6.89 8.45
CA ALA A 26 17.32 5.62 9.17
C ALA A 26 15.95 4.99 9.42
N LYS A 27 14.94 5.78 9.80
CA LYS A 27 13.56 5.31 9.96
C LYS A 27 12.95 4.92 8.60
N TYR A 28 13.20 5.74 7.57
CA TYR A 28 12.69 5.44 6.22
C TYR A 28 13.29 4.13 5.67
N ARG A 29 14.58 3.88 5.90
CA ARG A 29 15.25 2.64 5.54
C ARG A 29 14.61 1.43 6.23
N GLN A 30 14.24 1.52 7.49
CA GLN A 30 13.52 0.46 8.19
C GLN A 30 12.18 0.14 7.51
N PHE A 31 11.46 1.17 7.06
CA PHE A 31 10.23 0.99 6.31
C PHE A 31 10.47 0.30 4.96
N VAL A 32 11.49 0.71 4.21
CA VAL A 32 11.87 0.05 2.94
C VAL A 32 12.20 -1.44 3.17
N PHE A 33 12.95 -1.77 4.22
CA PHE A 33 13.26 -3.16 4.54
C PHE A 33 12.02 -3.94 5.00
N TRP A 34 11.11 -3.30 5.70
CA TRP A 34 9.84 -3.92 6.06
C TRP A 34 9.00 -4.25 4.82
N VAL A 35 8.91 -3.36 3.84
CA VAL A 35 8.21 -3.63 2.56
C VAL A 35 8.91 -4.75 1.79
N ARG A 36 10.24 -4.71 1.67
CA ARG A 36 11.02 -5.80 1.08
C ARG A 36 10.70 -7.16 1.73
N ASP A 37 10.75 -7.21 3.04
CA ASP A 37 10.53 -8.43 3.80
C ASP A 37 9.08 -8.92 3.70
N SER A 38 8.13 -8.01 3.50
CA SER A 38 6.72 -8.35 3.21
C SER A 38 6.62 -9.07 1.86
N ILE A 39 7.21 -8.50 0.81
CA ILE A 39 7.21 -9.08 -0.55
C ILE A 39 7.90 -10.46 -0.55
N ILE A 40 9.04 -10.58 0.13
CA ILE A 40 9.74 -11.87 0.23
C ILE A 40 8.86 -12.91 0.92
N ARG A 41 8.15 -12.57 2.02
CA ARG A 41 7.25 -13.50 2.71
C ARG A 41 6.08 -13.93 1.84
N GLU A 42 5.50 -13.01 1.08
CA GLU A 42 4.45 -13.33 0.10
C GLU A 42 4.95 -14.37 -0.91
N ARG A 43 6.16 -14.18 -1.45
CA ARG A 43 6.78 -15.11 -2.41
C ARG A 43 7.20 -16.44 -1.79
N LEU A 44 7.67 -16.43 -0.55
CA LEU A 44 7.96 -17.68 0.15
C LEU A 44 6.68 -18.51 0.40
N ALA A 45 5.53 -17.87 0.56
CA ALA A 45 4.24 -18.54 0.67
C ALA A 45 3.64 -18.93 -0.68
N ASP A 46 4.09 -18.33 -1.78
CA ASP A 46 3.54 -18.55 -3.11
C ASP A 46 4.04 -19.90 -3.69
N PRO A 47 3.12 -20.80 -4.12
CA PRO A 47 3.48 -22.05 -4.78
C PRO A 47 4.38 -21.90 -6.04
N ALA A 48 4.34 -20.74 -6.71
CA ALA A 48 5.23 -20.43 -7.83
C ALA A 48 6.70 -20.29 -7.43
N TYR A 49 6.99 -20.13 -6.13
CA TYR A 49 8.33 -20.06 -5.54
C TYR A 49 8.55 -21.21 -4.56
N ALA A 50 8.46 -20.94 -3.25
CA ALA A 50 8.75 -21.95 -2.23
C ALA A 50 7.50 -22.72 -1.72
N GLY A 51 6.29 -22.13 -1.87
CA GLY A 51 5.04 -22.77 -1.47
C GLY A 51 4.91 -23.05 0.04
N ASP A 52 5.62 -22.29 0.86
CA ASP A 52 5.60 -22.49 2.30
C ASP A 52 4.49 -21.65 2.96
N GLU A 53 3.30 -22.24 3.05
CA GLU A 53 2.09 -21.61 3.60
C GLU A 53 2.27 -21.08 5.04
N THR A 54 3.29 -21.55 5.77
CA THR A 54 3.53 -21.09 7.15
C THR A 54 4.00 -19.63 7.22
N TYR A 55 4.33 -18.99 6.08
CA TYR A 55 4.57 -17.54 5.98
C TYR A 55 3.29 -16.70 5.98
N LYS A 56 2.12 -17.35 5.84
CA LYS A 56 0.80 -16.72 6.00
C LYS A 56 0.08 -17.32 7.21
N ILE A 57 -0.78 -16.53 7.81
CA ILE A 57 -1.67 -16.94 8.89
C ILE A 57 -3.09 -16.81 8.35
N GLU A 58 -3.80 -17.92 8.25
CA GLU A 58 -5.16 -18.02 7.72
C GLU A 58 -6.17 -18.40 8.79
N GLU A 59 -5.68 -18.81 9.97
CA GLU A 59 -6.49 -19.17 11.13
C GLU A 59 -6.02 -18.43 12.38
N ASP A 60 -6.95 -18.08 13.24
CA ASP A 60 -6.64 -17.53 14.56
C ASP A 60 -6.13 -18.64 15.51
N LYS A 61 -5.78 -18.26 16.75
CA LYS A 61 -5.32 -19.21 17.77
C LYS A 61 -6.39 -20.23 18.21
N TYR A 62 -7.64 -20.08 17.78
CA TYR A 62 -8.75 -20.97 18.09
C TYR A 62 -9.15 -21.84 16.88
N GLY A 63 -8.46 -21.70 15.73
CA GLY A 63 -8.77 -22.43 14.49
C GLY A 63 -9.90 -21.80 13.67
N ASN A 64 -10.28 -20.56 13.95
CA ASN A 64 -11.26 -19.88 13.11
C ASN A 64 -10.55 -19.23 11.91
N PRO A 65 -11.15 -19.29 10.70
CA PRO A 65 -10.59 -18.67 9.54
C PRO A 65 -10.55 -17.13 9.69
N VAL A 66 -9.44 -16.52 9.33
CA VAL A 66 -9.25 -15.07 9.30
C VAL A 66 -8.80 -14.62 7.91
N THR A 67 -8.96 -13.34 7.61
CA THR A 67 -8.34 -12.79 6.39
C THR A 67 -6.84 -13.05 6.43
N PRO A 68 -6.26 -13.70 5.41
CA PRO A 68 -4.84 -14.07 5.40
C PRO A 68 -3.94 -12.85 5.61
N TYR A 69 -2.97 -12.99 6.52
CA TYR A 69 -1.95 -11.98 6.77
C TYR A 69 -0.56 -12.62 6.95
N LEU A 70 0.49 -11.82 6.79
CA LEU A 70 1.87 -12.32 6.82
C LEU A 70 2.31 -12.72 8.23
N ASN A 71 2.96 -13.87 8.33
CA ASN A 71 3.55 -14.37 9.57
C ASN A 71 4.93 -13.74 9.79
N TRP A 72 4.96 -12.66 10.57
CA TRP A 72 6.19 -11.98 10.94
C TRP A 72 7.03 -12.72 12.00
N LYS A 73 6.48 -13.72 12.67
CA LYS A 73 7.21 -14.53 13.66
C LYS A 73 8.16 -15.51 12.98
N LYS A 74 7.83 -15.93 11.76
CA LYS A 74 8.69 -16.84 11.01
C LYS A 74 9.84 -16.03 10.37
N PRO A 75 11.12 -16.37 10.65
CA PRO A 75 12.25 -15.69 10.06
C PRO A 75 12.41 -16.03 8.58
N ILE A 76 12.89 -15.07 7.79
CA ILE A 76 13.32 -15.31 6.40
C ILE A 76 14.66 -16.06 6.45
N PRO A 77 14.88 -17.10 5.62
CA PRO A 77 16.07 -17.96 5.65
C PRO A 77 17.26 -17.31 4.94
N TRP A 78 17.76 -16.18 5.46
CA TRP A 78 18.87 -15.44 4.84
C TRP A 78 20.20 -16.20 4.76
N LYS A 79 20.48 -17.11 5.71
CA LYS A 79 21.81 -17.72 5.82
C LYS A 79 21.96 -18.99 5.02
N LYS A 80 20.92 -19.79 4.91
CA LYS A 80 20.95 -21.12 4.25
C LYS A 80 19.59 -21.38 3.59
N PRO A 81 19.18 -20.56 2.61
CA PRO A 81 17.98 -20.84 1.86
C PRO A 81 18.18 -22.10 1.00
N ASN A 82 17.11 -22.84 0.78
CA ASN A 82 17.08 -23.83 -0.29
C ASN A 82 16.95 -23.12 -1.65
N GLU A 83 16.91 -23.86 -2.74
CA GLU A 83 16.91 -23.30 -4.10
C GLU A 83 15.66 -22.45 -4.38
N ASP A 84 14.49 -22.91 -3.95
CA ASP A 84 13.22 -22.20 -4.15
C ASP A 84 13.11 -20.96 -3.24
N GLU A 85 13.55 -21.07 -2.00
CA GLU A 85 13.64 -19.94 -1.08
C GLU A 85 14.63 -18.88 -1.58
N LEU A 86 15.78 -19.32 -2.12
CA LEU A 86 16.74 -18.40 -2.72
C LEU A 86 16.14 -17.66 -3.90
N ARG A 87 15.40 -18.35 -4.78
CA ARG A 87 14.69 -17.74 -5.90
C ARG A 87 13.68 -16.70 -5.43
N ALA A 88 12.92 -16.99 -4.36
CA ALA A 88 11.99 -16.06 -3.76
C ALA A 88 12.70 -14.81 -3.21
N ILE A 89 13.83 -14.99 -2.52
CA ILE A 89 14.63 -13.90 -1.95
C ILE A 89 15.27 -13.05 -3.06
N GLU A 90 15.90 -13.69 -4.05
CA GLU A 90 16.61 -12.97 -5.12
C GLU A 90 15.67 -12.23 -6.07
N SER A 91 14.42 -12.63 -6.14
CA SER A 91 13.44 -12.03 -7.04
C SER A 91 13.13 -10.55 -6.75
N VAL A 92 13.43 -10.03 -5.54
CA VAL A 92 13.28 -8.60 -5.20
C VAL A 92 14.55 -7.77 -5.48
N TYR A 93 15.59 -8.42 -6.02
CA TYR A 93 16.86 -7.76 -6.31
C TYR A 93 17.14 -7.76 -7.80
N VAL A 94 17.91 -6.79 -8.22
CA VAL A 94 18.47 -6.67 -9.57
C VAL A 94 19.95 -6.38 -9.48
N THR A 95 20.69 -6.75 -10.51
CA THR A 95 22.10 -6.38 -10.63
C THR A 95 22.21 -5.07 -11.39
N ASN A 96 22.89 -4.09 -10.81
CA ASN A 96 23.19 -2.84 -11.49
C ASN A 96 24.04 -3.13 -12.73
N PRO A 97 23.61 -2.80 -13.94
CA PRO A 97 24.34 -3.12 -15.17
C PRO A 97 25.67 -2.37 -15.29
N VAL A 98 25.86 -1.27 -14.55
CA VAL A 98 27.07 -0.45 -14.60
C VAL A 98 28.10 -0.88 -13.55
N THR A 99 27.63 -1.09 -12.30
CA THR A 99 28.54 -1.40 -11.17
C THR A 99 28.65 -2.90 -10.89
N GLY A 100 27.73 -3.71 -11.40
CA GLY A 100 27.63 -5.14 -11.07
C GLY A 100 27.09 -5.41 -9.64
N GLU A 101 26.73 -4.38 -8.90
CA GLU A 101 26.26 -4.51 -7.53
C GLU A 101 24.80 -5.00 -7.46
N ARG A 102 24.52 -5.83 -6.47
CA ARG A 102 23.17 -6.28 -6.15
C ARG A 102 22.43 -5.17 -5.41
N MET A 103 21.28 -4.76 -5.94
CA MET A 103 20.44 -3.72 -5.40
C MET A 103 18.97 -4.12 -5.39
N LEU A 104 18.16 -3.49 -4.56
CA LEU A 104 16.70 -3.69 -4.58
C LEU A 104 16.12 -3.21 -5.90
N ASP A 105 15.19 -3.99 -6.46
CA ASP A 105 14.43 -3.55 -7.62
C ASP A 105 13.39 -2.50 -7.20
N ALA A 106 13.70 -1.23 -7.45
CA ALA A 106 12.85 -0.11 -7.10
C ALA A 106 11.41 -0.25 -7.62
N ARG A 107 11.22 -0.87 -8.80
CA ARG A 107 9.90 -1.06 -9.43
C ARG A 107 8.97 -1.96 -8.63
N GLN A 108 9.53 -2.86 -7.84
CA GLN A 108 8.80 -3.82 -7.03
C GLN A 108 8.53 -3.34 -5.61
N MET A 109 9.19 -2.25 -5.19
CA MET A 109 9.02 -1.71 -3.84
C MET A 109 7.72 -0.91 -3.72
N ASN A 110 6.60 -1.61 -3.83
CA ASN A 110 5.27 -1.04 -3.76
C ASN A 110 4.64 -1.34 -2.40
N TYR A 111 4.09 -0.30 -1.77
CA TYR A 111 3.37 -0.39 -0.51
C TYR A 111 1.87 -0.19 -0.76
N ARG A 112 1.09 -1.22 -0.41
CA ARG A 112 -0.37 -1.18 -0.45
C ARG A 112 -0.91 -0.82 0.92
N TYR A 113 -1.85 0.12 0.96
CA TYR A 113 -2.57 0.45 2.18
C TYR A 113 -4.05 0.73 1.88
N GLU A 114 -4.86 0.64 2.91
CA GLU A 114 -6.29 0.87 2.83
C GLU A 114 -6.68 2.00 3.75
N VAL A 115 -7.60 2.85 3.28
CA VAL A 115 -8.14 3.99 4.04
C VAL A 115 -9.64 3.86 4.09
N PHE A 116 -10.20 3.90 5.30
CA PHE A 116 -11.65 3.88 5.49
C PHE A 116 -12.22 5.27 5.18
N ASP A 117 -13.19 5.34 4.28
CA ASP A 117 -13.88 6.57 3.93
C ASP A 117 -15.00 6.87 4.95
N TYR A 118 -14.60 7.53 6.02
CA TYR A 118 -15.54 7.96 7.07
C TYR A 118 -16.60 8.93 6.54
N THR A 119 -16.27 9.75 5.53
CA THR A 119 -17.19 10.72 4.95
C THR A 119 -18.29 10.01 4.19
N ALA A 120 -17.94 9.07 3.34
CA ALA A 120 -18.94 8.25 2.64
C ALA A 120 -19.76 7.40 3.62
N ALA A 121 -19.12 6.79 4.63
CA ALA A 121 -19.80 5.97 5.63
C ALA A 121 -20.77 6.75 6.51
N ALA A 122 -20.50 8.04 6.78
CA ALA A 122 -21.35 8.90 7.58
C ALA A 122 -22.64 9.33 6.86
N LEU A 123 -22.70 9.19 5.54
CA LEU A 123 -23.90 9.57 4.78
C LEU A 123 -25.08 8.66 5.12
N ARG A 124 -26.23 9.26 5.43
CA ARG A 124 -27.47 8.53 5.78
C ARG A 124 -27.85 7.51 4.69
N LYS A 125 -27.76 7.89 3.42
CA LYS A 125 -28.08 7.03 2.28
C LYS A 125 -27.21 5.77 2.21
N HIS A 126 -26.03 5.77 2.87
CA HIS A 126 -25.09 4.65 2.89
C HIS A 126 -25.21 3.78 4.15
N ARG A 127 -26.21 4.00 4.99
CA ARG A 127 -26.43 3.11 6.13
C ARG A 127 -26.82 1.72 5.64
N LEU A 128 -26.21 0.70 6.24
CA LEU A 128 -26.44 -0.70 5.87
C LEU A 128 -27.87 -1.15 6.20
N ASN A 129 -28.44 -0.62 7.31
CA ASN A 129 -29.83 -0.88 7.66
C ASN A 129 -30.78 0.05 6.87
N PRO A 130 -31.66 -0.50 6.00
CA PRO A 130 -32.62 0.31 5.23
C PRO A 130 -33.54 1.18 6.09
N GLU A 131 -33.96 0.70 7.27
CA GLU A 131 -34.82 1.46 8.17
C GLU A 131 -34.15 2.74 8.67
N GLU A 132 -32.84 2.70 8.88
CA GLU A 132 -32.08 3.87 9.32
C GLU A 132 -31.87 4.91 8.21
N ARG A 133 -32.02 4.52 6.94
CA ARG A 133 -31.94 5.45 5.79
C ARG A 133 -33.13 6.41 5.79
N ASN A 134 -34.28 5.95 6.28
CA ASN A 134 -35.55 6.68 6.24
C ASN A 134 -35.88 7.46 7.53
N LEU A 135 -35.02 7.39 8.55
CA LEU A 135 -35.23 8.14 9.79
C LEU A 135 -35.21 9.65 9.53
N ASN A 136 -36.32 10.33 9.89
CA ASN A 136 -36.48 11.79 9.80
C ASN A 136 -36.29 12.38 8.39
N THR A 137 -36.78 11.72 7.34
CA THR A 137 -36.81 12.27 5.99
C THR A 137 -38.24 12.41 5.50
N ASP A 138 -38.52 13.52 4.81
CA ASP A 138 -39.82 13.76 4.18
C ASP A 138 -40.02 12.91 2.90
N HIS A 139 -38.94 12.27 2.43
CA HIS A 139 -38.95 11.37 1.29
C HIS A 139 -38.48 9.99 1.73
N ALA A 140 -39.40 9.02 1.71
CA ALA A 140 -39.06 7.63 1.95
C ALA A 140 -38.20 7.12 0.79
N VAL A 141 -36.99 6.65 1.12
CA VAL A 141 -36.16 5.88 0.19
C VAL A 141 -36.73 4.46 0.16
N ASP A 142 -36.91 3.90 -1.02
CA ASP A 142 -37.39 2.53 -1.16
C ASP A 142 -36.40 1.59 -0.39
N ALA A 143 -36.97 0.73 0.46
CA ALA A 143 -36.16 -0.22 1.23
C ALA A 143 -35.41 -1.20 0.32
N ASP A 144 -35.97 -1.47 -0.87
CA ASP A 144 -35.41 -2.37 -1.87
C ASP A 144 -34.43 -1.66 -2.84
N GLU A 145 -34.25 -0.32 -2.69
CA GLU A 145 -33.32 0.42 -3.54
C GLU A 145 -31.88 -0.01 -3.26
N VAL A 146 -31.22 -0.48 -4.31
CA VAL A 146 -29.81 -0.85 -4.27
C VAL A 146 -28.95 0.41 -4.19
N VAL A 147 -28.36 0.65 -3.02
CA VAL A 147 -27.46 1.78 -2.82
C VAL A 147 -26.13 1.47 -3.50
N MET A 148 -25.72 2.36 -4.40
CA MET A 148 -24.42 2.26 -5.07
C MET A 148 -23.39 3.11 -4.35
N ILE A 149 -22.18 2.57 -4.17
CA ILE A 149 -21.05 3.31 -3.62
C ILE A 149 -19.88 3.26 -4.60
N SER A 150 -19.19 4.39 -4.72
CA SER A 150 -17.94 4.49 -5.48
C SER A 150 -16.77 4.47 -4.51
N LYS A 151 -15.79 3.63 -4.78
CA LYS A 151 -14.56 3.55 -4.01
C LYS A 151 -13.33 3.56 -4.91
N ASP A 152 -12.26 4.14 -4.42
CA ASP A 152 -10.98 4.10 -5.09
C ASP A 152 -10.29 2.76 -4.85
N THR A 153 -9.77 2.19 -5.91
CA THR A 153 -8.98 0.96 -5.85
C THR A 153 -7.70 1.12 -6.65
N ALA A 154 -6.66 0.40 -6.22
CA ALA A 154 -5.41 0.35 -6.94
C ALA A 154 -4.93 -1.11 -7.02
N TYR A 155 -4.35 -1.46 -8.16
CA TYR A 155 -3.71 -2.76 -8.38
C TYR A 155 -2.45 -2.60 -9.24
N ILE A 156 -1.66 -3.64 -9.32
CA ILE A 156 -0.47 -3.69 -10.17
C ILE A 156 -0.85 -4.55 -11.38
N ASP A 157 -0.68 -4.00 -12.58
CA ASP A 157 -0.96 -4.71 -13.84
C ASP A 157 0.16 -5.72 -14.19
N ASP A 158 -0.04 -6.48 -15.27
CA ASP A 158 0.91 -7.50 -15.73
C ASP A 158 2.26 -6.90 -16.16
N GLU A 159 2.29 -5.61 -16.51
CA GLU A 159 3.52 -4.88 -16.83
C GLU A 159 4.20 -4.27 -15.57
N GLY A 160 3.63 -4.48 -14.39
CA GLY A 160 4.16 -3.99 -13.11
C GLY A 160 3.85 -2.51 -12.83
N ARG A 161 2.89 -1.91 -13.53
CA ARG A 161 2.49 -0.51 -13.34
C ARG A 161 1.36 -0.41 -12.31
N ILE A 162 1.38 0.64 -11.51
CA ILE A 162 0.29 0.93 -10.59
C ILE A 162 -0.87 1.55 -11.37
N VAL A 163 -1.98 0.82 -11.43
CA VAL A 163 -3.25 1.27 -12.01
C VAL A 163 -4.16 1.74 -10.87
N ARG A 164 -4.80 2.88 -11.05
CA ARG A 164 -5.78 3.44 -10.11
C ARG A 164 -7.09 3.63 -10.84
N GLU A 165 -8.16 3.19 -10.23
CA GLU A 165 -9.51 3.33 -10.78
C GLU A 165 -10.53 3.56 -9.67
N THR A 166 -11.64 4.19 -10.01
CA THR A 166 -12.80 4.31 -9.12
C THR A 166 -13.85 3.32 -9.57
N VAL A 167 -14.17 2.37 -8.71
CA VAL A 167 -15.15 1.31 -8.95
C VAL A 167 -16.45 1.64 -8.25
N THR A 168 -17.56 1.57 -8.98
CA THR A 168 -18.92 1.73 -8.42
C THR A 168 -19.58 0.37 -8.31
N ARG A 169 -20.07 0.04 -7.10
CA ARG A 169 -20.70 -1.25 -6.82
C ARG A 169 -21.81 -1.12 -5.79
N PRO A 170 -22.71 -2.12 -5.68
CA PRO A 170 -23.70 -2.16 -4.62
C PRO A 170 -23.05 -2.18 -3.24
N LEU A 171 -23.58 -1.38 -2.31
CA LEU A 171 -23.17 -1.36 -0.92
C LEU A 171 -23.64 -2.66 -0.24
N SER A 172 -22.73 -3.47 0.25
CA SER A 172 -22.99 -4.75 0.90
C SER A 172 -22.46 -4.84 2.33
N GLY A 173 -21.47 -4.01 2.68
CA GLY A 173 -20.85 -4.05 4.00
C GLY A 173 -19.86 -2.93 4.25
N LEU A 174 -19.27 -2.90 5.44
CA LEU A 174 -18.28 -1.89 5.83
C LEU A 174 -17.01 -1.91 4.97
N HIS A 175 -16.67 -3.05 4.38
CA HIS A 175 -15.52 -3.19 3.49
C HIS A 175 -15.67 -2.38 2.19
N ASP A 176 -16.90 -1.97 1.83
CA ASP A 176 -17.15 -1.14 0.65
C ASP A 176 -16.67 0.30 0.84
N PHE A 177 -16.43 0.73 2.09
CA PHE A 177 -15.86 2.03 2.42
C PHE A 177 -14.33 2.03 2.51
N LEU A 178 -13.66 0.91 2.19
CA LEU A 178 -12.21 0.83 2.19
C LEU A 178 -11.66 1.18 0.80
N ASN A 179 -11.09 2.37 0.68
CA ASN A 179 -10.30 2.78 -0.48
C ASN A 179 -8.92 2.13 -0.44
N THR A 180 -8.48 1.58 -1.55
CA THR A 180 -7.17 0.91 -1.66
C THR A 180 -6.21 1.77 -2.47
N TYR A 181 -5.03 2.01 -1.90
CA TYR A 181 -3.96 2.77 -2.55
C TYR A 181 -2.69 1.94 -2.61
N ILE A 182 -1.95 2.11 -3.70
CA ILE A 182 -0.60 1.56 -3.85
C ILE A 182 0.33 2.72 -4.19
N VAL A 183 1.45 2.79 -3.48
CA VAL A 183 2.51 3.76 -3.73
C VAL A 183 3.85 3.04 -3.87
N ASN A 184 4.64 3.46 -4.85
CA ASN A 184 6.02 3.02 -4.91
C ASN A 184 6.80 3.81 -3.85
N ILE A 185 7.52 3.10 -2.98
CA ILE A 185 8.26 3.70 -1.87
C ILE A 185 9.66 4.16 -2.24
N TYR A 186 10.14 3.84 -3.44
CA TYR A 186 11.39 4.41 -3.93
C TYR A 186 11.15 5.80 -4.48
N PRO A 187 11.97 6.79 -4.10
CA PRO A 187 11.83 8.13 -4.63
C PRO A 187 11.99 8.14 -6.15
N ASP A 188 11.13 8.87 -6.83
CA ASP A 188 11.31 9.16 -8.25
C ASP A 188 12.48 10.12 -8.42
N THR A 189 13.62 9.58 -8.87
CA THR A 189 14.82 10.37 -9.10
C THR A 189 14.80 11.13 -10.42
N THR A 190 13.82 10.89 -11.29
CA THR A 190 13.70 11.58 -12.58
C THR A 190 13.35 13.05 -12.42
N CYS A 191 12.70 13.43 -11.33
CA CYS A 191 12.39 14.82 -11.00
C CYS A 191 13.65 15.71 -10.87
N TRP A 192 14.83 15.11 -10.60
CA TRP A 192 16.09 15.81 -10.44
C TRP A 192 16.94 15.88 -11.71
N VAL A 193 16.49 15.25 -12.81
CA VAL A 193 17.26 15.23 -14.09
C VAL A 193 17.53 16.64 -14.63
N ASN A 194 16.58 17.55 -14.45
CA ASN A 194 16.70 18.93 -14.90
C ASN A 194 17.67 19.76 -14.02
N ASP A 195 17.79 19.42 -12.73
CA ASP A 195 18.62 20.16 -11.79
C ASP A 195 20.06 19.63 -11.74
N PHE A 196 20.25 18.34 -12.05
CA PHE A 196 21.54 17.68 -12.01
C PHE A 196 21.73 16.80 -13.25
N SER A 197 22.62 17.17 -14.15
CA SER A 197 22.93 16.45 -15.38
C SER A 197 23.38 14.98 -15.22
N ASN A 198 23.56 14.51 -13.99
CA ASN A 198 23.92 13.14 -13.62
C ASN A 198 22.97 12.55 -12.54
N ALA A 199 21.74 13.02 -12.43
CA ALA A 199 20.78 12.53 -11.42
C ALA A 199 20.52 11.01 -11.56
N GLU A 200 20.46 10.51 -12.79
CA GLU A 200 20.33 9.07 -13.07
C GLU A 200 21.50 8.21 -12.56
N LYS A 201 22.68 8.83 -12.40
CA LYS A 201 23.88 8.13 -11.88
C LYS A 201 24.00 8.23 -10.36
N ARG A 202 23.24 9.10 -9.72
CA ARG A 202 23.15 9.19 -8.28
C ARG A 202 22.10 8.23 -7.77
N THR A 203 22.41 6.95 -7.82
CA THR A 203 21.65 5.95 -7.08
C THR A 203 21.64 6.38 -5.63
N LEU A 204 20.44 6.65 -5.10
CA LEU A 204 20.24 6.75 -3.67
C LEU A 204 20.63 5.39 -3.09
N HIS A 205 21.87 5.26 -2.63
CA HIS A 205 22.28 4.12 -1.84
C HIS A 205 21.47 4.14 -0.56
N VAL A 206 20.33 3.44 -0.58
CA VAL A 206 19.65 3.00 0.64
C VAL A 206 20.45 1.78 1.14
N ALA A 207 21.71 2.04 1.49
CA ALA A 207 22.59 1.06 2.10
C ALA A 207 22.32 0.96 3.61
#